data_9afc70b1424963fa09d6cb5d57f282a8
#
_entry.id   9afc70b1424963fa09d6cb5d57f282a8
#
_cell.length_a   1.000
_cell.length_b   1.000
_cell.length_c   1.000
_cell.angle_alpha   90.00
_cell.angle_beta   90.00
_cell.angle_gamma   90.00
#
_symmetry.space_group_name_H-M   'P 1'
#
loop_
_entity.id
_entity.type
_entity.pdbx_description
1 polymer ?
#
loop_
_entity_poly.entity_id
_entity_poly.type
_entity_poly.pdbx_seq_one_letter_code
_entity_poly.pdbx_strand_id
1 'polypeptide(L)'
;FTTGSCAAAAAKAAAYMLLSGMEKTEITIETPKGIPYTAQITDIQRKECAVTCAVIKDGGDDPDVTTGSRIVARVSLPEEQPDSGEKRTQAEILIDGGSGVGRVTKPGLDQPVGNAAINHVPREMITKEVLEVCHLLDYQGILQVEISVPGGEELAQQTFNPRLGIVGGISILGTSGIVEPMSNQAILDT
;
A
#
# COMPACT_ATOMS: atom_id res chain seq x y z
N PHE A 1 7.61 -9.36 -6.25
CA PHE A 1 7.42 -7.99 -5.73
C PHE A 1 6.91 -8.00 -4.29
N THR A 2 7.21 -6.96 -3.54
CA THR A 2 6.87 -6.86 -2.11
C THR A 2 5.40 -6.50 -1.88
N THR A 3 4.93 -6.65 -0.61
CA THR A 3 3.60 -6.15 -0.21
C THR A 3 3.47 -4.65 -0.46
N GLY A 4 4.56 -3.89 -0.25
CA GLY A 4 4.60 -2.44 -0.54
C GLY A 4 4.37 -2.14 -2.02
N SER A 5 4.98 -2.90 -2.92
CA SER A 5 4.77 -2.76 -4.38
C SER A 5 3.34 -3.08 -4.77
N CYS A 6 2.77 -4.15 -4.21
CA CYS A 6 1.37 -4.50 -4.46
C CYS A 6 0.41 -3.42 -3.96
N ALA A 7 0.67 -2.87 -2.78
CA ALA A 7 -0.14 -1.79 -2.21
C ALA A 7 -0.06 -0.52 -3.08
N ALA A 8 1.13 -0.15 -3.53
CA ALA A 8 1.32 1.02 -4.40
C ALA A 8 0.62 0.84 -5.74
N ALA A 9 0.69 -0.36 -6.34
CA ALA A 9 0.00 -0.66 -7.59
C ALA A 9 -1.52 -0.59 -7.42
N ALA A 10 -2.07 -1.20 -6.39
CA ALA A 10 -3.51 -1.16 -6.11
C ALA A 10 -3.99 0.27 -5.84
N ALA A 11 -3.25 1.04 -5.06
CA ALA A 11 -3.58 2.44 -4.76
C ALA A 11 -3.54 3.33 -6.01
N LYS A 12 -2.52 3.17 -6.85
CA LYS A 12 -2.41 3.90 -8.13
C LYS A 12 -3.60 3.62 -9.04
N ALA A 13 -3.94 2.34 -9.21
CA ALA A 13 -5.07 1.93 -10.04
C ALA A 13 -6.40 2.47 -9.50
N ALA A 14 -6.63 2.36 -8.19
CA ALA A 14 -7.84 2.87 -7.56
C ALA A 14 -7.97 4.38 -7.70
N ALA A 15 -6.88 5.13 -7.50
CA ALA A 15 -6.85 6.58 -7.69
C ALA A 15 -7.14 6.97 -9.15
N TYR A 16 -6.54 6.27 -10.10
CA TYR A 16 -6.79 6.51 -11.53
C TYR A 16 -8.27 6.30 -11.87
N MET A 17 -8.84 5.18 -11.42
CA MET A 17 -10.25 4.86 -11.67
C MET A 17 -11.20 5.85 -11.01
N LEU A 18 -10.89 6.28 -9.79
CA LEU A 18 -11.69 7.27 -9.06
C LEU A 18 -11.71 8.63 -9.77
N LEU A 19 -10.55 9.13 -10.15
CA LEU A 19 -10.40 10.48 -10.70
C LEU A 19 -10.75 10.56 -12.19
N SER A 20 -10.52 9.50 -12.96
CA SER A 20 -10.82 9.47 -14.39
C SER A 20 -12.22 8.98 -14.72
N GLY A 21 -12.84 8.21 -13.82
CA GLY A 21 -14.09 7.50 -14.09
C GLY A 21 -13.94 6.29 -15.01
N MET A 22 -12.73 5.95 -15.41
CA MET A 22 -12.41 4.84 -16.33
C MET A 22 -12.00 3.60 -15.55
N GLU A 23 -12.20 2.41 -16.11
CA GLU A 23 -11.72 1.15 -15.55
C GLU A 23 -10.26 0.91 -15.92
N LYS A 24 -9.49 0.33 -14.98
CA LYS A 24 -8.10 -0.03 -15.19
C LYS A 24 -7.87 -1.45 -14.68
N THR A 25 -7.54 -2.37 -15.59
CA THR A 25 -7.34 -3.78 -15.26
C THR A 25 -5.86 -4.15 -15.10
N GLU A 26 -4.97 -3.26 -15.49
CA GLU A 26 -3.52 -3.41 -15.39
C GLU A 26 -2.90 -2.06 -15.06
N ILE A 27 -1.90 -2.04 -14.20
CA ILE A 27 -1.20 -0.81 -13.82
C ILE A 27 0.30 -1.09 -13.69
N THR A 28 1.11 -0.12 -14.07
CA THR A 28 2.56 -0.19 -13.92
C THR A 28 3.03 0.86 -12.92
N ILE A 29 3.87 0.44 -11.99
CA ILE A 29 4.59 1.31 -11.07
C ILE A 29 6.09 1.15 -11.26
N GLU A 30 6.85 2.13 -10.79
CA GLU A 30 8.29 2.03 -10.70
C GLU A 30 8.69 1.71 -9.25
N THR A 31 9.41 0.58 -9.06
CA THR A 31 9.91 0.20 -7.75
C THR A 31 11.11 1.06 -7.34
N PRO A 32 11.43 1.16 -6.04
CA PRO A 32 12.62 1.90 -5.59
C PRO A 32 13.93 1.45 -6.25
N LYS A 33 14.01 0.18 -6.65
CA LYS A 33 15.17 -0.36 -7.38
C LYS A 33 15.19 0.04 -8.86
N GLY A 34 14.16 0.73 -9.36
CA GLY A 34 14.07 1.17 -10.76
C GLY A 34 13.51 0.11 -11.70
N ILE A 35 13.07 -1.03 -11.20
CA ILE A 35 12.45 -2.08 -11.99
C ILE A 35 10.94 -1.83 -12.08
N PRO A 36 10.36 -1.74 -13.30
CA PRO A 36 8.93 -1.57 -13.44
C PRO A 36 8.19 -2.84 -13.00
N TYR A 37 7.07 -2.63 -12.32
CA TYR A 37 6.15 -3.68 -11.91
C TYR A 37 4.79 -3.43 -12.54
N THR A 38 4.34 -4.38 -13.37
CA THR A 38 3.01 -4.36 -13.97
C THR A 38 2.12 -5.36 -13.26
N ALA A 39 1.12 -4.85 -12.56
CA ALA A 39 0.20 -5.66 -11.77
C ALA A 39 -1.15 -5.80 -12.47
N GLN A 40 -1.75 -6.98 -12.34
CA GLN A 40 -3.14 -7.22 -12.73
C GLN A 40 -4.06 -6.75 -11.60
N ILE A 41 -5.08 -5.99 -11.94
CA ILE A 41 -6.02 -5.42 -10.99
C ILE A 41 -7.28 -6.27 -10.93
N THR A 42 -7.65 -6.68 -9.73
CA THR A 42 -8.82 -7.54 -9.49
C THR A 42 -9.76 -6.90 -8.46
N ASP A 43 -10.94 -7.48 -8.29
CA ASP A 43 -11.91 -7.11 -7.25
C ASP A 43 -12.27 -5.61 -7.27
N ILE A 44 -12.47 -5.06 -8.45
CA ILE A 44 -12.80 -3.64 -8.63
C ILE A 44 -14.22 -3.38 -8.12
N GLN A 45 -14.35 -2.46 -7.17
CA GLN A 45 -15.63 -1.99 -6.64
C GLN A 45 -15.67 -0.47 -6.70
N ARG A 46 -16.69 0.06 -7.33
CA ARG A 46 -16.93 1.50 -7.44
C ARG A 46 -18.06 1.93 -6.53
N LYS A 47 -17.82 3.01 -5.80
CA LYS A 47 -18.85 3.79 -5.11
C LYS A 47 -18.75 5.24 -5.58
N GLU A 48 -19.68 6.09 -5.19
CA GLU A 48 -19.73 7.48 -5.63
C GLU A 48 -18.42 8.24 -5.37
N CYS A 49 -17.85 8.09 -4.18
CA CYS A 49 -16.65 8.81 -3.76
C CYS A 49 -15.48 7.90 -3.41
N ALA A 50 -15.51 6.64 -3.84
CA ALA A 50 -14.46 5.68 -3.53
C ALA A 50 -14.35 4.59 -4.59
N VAL A 51 -13.12 4.13 -4.82
CA VAL A 51 -12.84 2.95 -5.61
C VAL A 51 -11.95 2.02 -4.78
N THR A 52 -12.33 0.75 -4.76
CA THR A 52 -11.56 -0.32 -4.13
C THR A 52 -11.11 -1.31 -5.19
N CYS A 53 -9.88 -1.75 -5.12
CA CYS A 53 -9.36 -2.82 -5.97
C CYS A 53 -8.25 -3.59 -5.26
N ALA A 54 -7.84 -4.70 -5.83
CA ALA A 54 -6.85 -5.57 -5.22
C ALA A 54 -5.78 -6.00 -6.22
N VAL A 55 -4.60 -6.30 -5.68
CA VAL A 55 -3.52 -6.98 -6.38
C VAL A 55 -3.21 -8.26 -5.59
N ILE A 56 -3.10 -9.38 -6.29
CA ILE A 56 -2.67 -10.63 -5.67
C ILE A 56 -1.15 -10.65 -5.62
N LYS A 57 -0.59 -10.79 -4.42
CA LYS A 57 0.86 -10.83 -4.26
C LYS A 57 1.44 -12.11 -4.82
N ASP A 58 2.35 -11.96 -5.77
CA ASP A 58 3.22 -13.03 -6.25
C ASP A 58 4.61 -12.81 -5.67
N GLY A 59 5.04 -13.71 -4.80
CA GLY A 59 6.36 -13.68 -4.17
C GLY A 59 7.47 -14.28 -5.03
N GLY A 60 7.17 -14.72 -6.25
CA GLY A 60 8.12 -15.41 -7.09
C GLY A 60 8.54 -16.77 -6.51
N ASP A 61 9.83 -17.05 -6.55
CA ASP A 61 10.40 -18.31 -6.03
C ASP A 61 10.64 -18.29 -4.51
N ASP A 62 10.42 -17.16 -3.85
CA ASP A 62 10.62 -17.03 -2.41
C ASP A 62 9.30 -17.22 -1.67
N PRO A 63 9.11 -18.35 -0.93
CA PRO A 63 7.88 -18.57 -0.19
C PRO A 63 7.79 -17.65 1.02
N ASP A 64 6.90 -16.67 0.92
CA ASP A 64 6.53 -15.78 2.01
C ASP A 64 5.11 -16.11 2.45
N VAL A 65 4.80 -15.91 3.73
CA VAL A 65 3.46 -16.12 4.30
C VAL A 65 2.39 -15.27 3.59
N THR A 66 2.79 -14.15 3.00
CA THR A 66 1.89 -13.23 2.28
C THR A 66 1.69 -13.58 0.81
N THR A 67 2.43 -14.56 0.25
CA THR A 67 2.26 -14.99 -1.15
C THR A 67 0.84 -15.50 -1.38
N GLY A 68 0.20 -15.03 -2.43
CA GLY A 68 -1.18 -15.35 -2.76
C GLY A 68 -2.22 -14.49 -2.04
N SER A 69 -1.80 -13.64 -1.10
CA SER A 69 -2.70 -12.72 -0.41
C SER A 69 -3.17 -11.60 -1.32
N ARG A 70 -4.39 -11.14 -1.07
CA ARG A 70 -4.92 -9.96 -1.72
C ARG A 70 -4.46 -8.73 -0.97
N ILE A 71 -3.80 -7.83 -1.66
CA ILE A 71 -3.45 -6.52 -1.14
C ILE A 71 -4.46 -5.53 -1.71
N VAL A 72 -5.33 -5.02 -0.84
CA VAL A 72 -6.48 -4.21 -1.23
C VAL A 72 -6.19 -2.74 -0.96
N ALA A 73 -6.49 -1.89 -1.91
CA ALA A 73 -6.45 -0.44 -1.72
C ALA A 73 -7.85 0.14 -1.94
N ARG A 74 -8.29 0.96 -1.00
CA ARG A 74 -9.48 1.80 -1.14
C ARG A 74 -9.03 3.25 -1.19
N VAL A 75 -9.27 3.89 -2.31
CA VAL A 75 -9.00 5.33 -2.48
C VAL A 75 -10.32 6.06 -2.48
N SER A 76 -10.43 7.06 -1.62
CA SER A 76 -11.67 7.80 -1.42
C SER A 76 -11.43 9.30 -1.33
N LEU A 77 -12.47 10.06 -1.70
CA LEU A 77 -12.53 11.49 -1.45
C LEU A 77 -13.05 11.69 -0.01
N PRO A 78 -12.48 12.62 0.76
CA PRO A 78 -13.04 12.95 2.08
C PRO A 78 -14.44 13.55 1.92
N GLU A 79 -15.31 13.33 2.92
CA GLU A 79 -16.68 13.85 2.91
C GLU A 79 -16.69 15.38 2.82
N GLU A 80 -15.77 16.03 3.52
CA GLU A 80 -15.55 17.47 3.45
C GLU A 80 -14.10 17.75 3.11
N GLN A 81 -13.85 18.48 2.03
CA GLN A 81 -12.53 19.05 1.77
C GLN A 81 -12.35 20.19 2.76
N PRO A 82 -11.33 20.18 3.62
CA PRO A 82 -11.10 21.31 4.52
C PRO A 82 -10.87 22.54 3.67
N ASP A 83 -11.71 23.54 3.91
CA ASP A 83 -11.58 24.85 3.28
C ASP A 83 -10.42 25.58 3.95
N SER A 84 -9.23 25.31 3.49
CA SER A 84 -8.01 25.87 4.08
C SER A 84 -7.74 27.32 3.68
N GLY A 85 -8.62 27.93 2.89
CA GLY A 85 -8.42 29.32 2.41
C GLY A 85 -7.13 29.52 1.60
N GLU A 86 -6.25 28.54 1.60
CA GLU A 86 -5.03 28.51 0.80
C GLU A 86 -5.22 27.60 -0.40
N LYS A 87 -4.90 28.11 -1.56
CA LYS A 87 -4.95 27.33 -2.79
C LYS A 87 -3.85 26.26 -2.74
N ARG A 88 -4.24 25.00 -2.66
CA ARG A 88 -3.29 23.89 -2.69
C ARG A 88 -2.60 23.83 -4.04
N THR A 89 -1.28 23.71 -4.02
CA THR A 89 -0.47 23.56 -5.23
C THR A 89 -0.31 22.10 -5.63
N GLN A 90 -0.60 21.16 -4.70
CA GLN A 90 -0.42 19.74 -4.87
C GLN A 90 -1.46 18.97 -4.05
N ALA A 91 -1.87 17.78 -4.53
CA ALA A 91 -2.74 16.90 -3.78
C ALA A 91 -2.06 16.39 -2.50
N GLU A 92 -2.85 16.12 -1.48
CA GLU A 92 -2.40 15.52 -0.22
C GLU A 92 -2.92 14.09 -0.13
N ILE A 93 -2.02 13.16 0.12
CA ILE A 93 -2.33 11.73 0.23
C ILE A 93 -2.23 11.30 1.68
N LEU A 94 -3.37 10.87 2.24
CA LEU A 94 -3.46 10.36 3.60
C LEU A 94 -3.54 8.85 3.55
N ILE A 95 -2.59 8.17 4.19
CA ILE A 95 -2.46 6.71 4.15
C ILE A 95 -2.77 6.13 5.52
N ASP A 96 -3.61 5.12 5.56
CA ASP A 96 -3.90 4.36 6.76
C ASP A 96 -4.07 2.87 6.43
N GLY A 97 -4.09 2.05 7.46
CA GLY A 97 -4.34 0.62 7.36
C GLY A 97 -5.75 0.27 7.78
N GLY A 98 -6.33 -0.69 7.07
CA GLY A 98 -7.62 -1.28 7.39
C GLY A 98 -7.47 -2.71 7.90
N SER A 99 -8.47 -3.54 7.62
CA SER A 99 -8.52 -4.94 8.05
C SER A 99 -7.28 -5.71 7.61
N GLY A 100 -6.69 -6.47 8.52
CA GLY A 100 -5.54 -7.33 8.26
C GLY A 100 -4.19 -6.63 8.22
N VAL A 101 -4.15 -5.30 8.30
CA VAL A 101 -2.92 -4.53 8.47
C VAL A 101 -2.74 -4.22 9.95
N GLY A 102 -1.57 -4.55 10.51
CA GLY A 102 -1.31 -4.39 11.93
C GLY A 102 -1.16 -2.92 12.34
N ARG A 103 -1.28 -2.70 13.64
CA ARG A 103 -1.07 -1.39 14.27
C ARG A 103 0.14 -1.48 15.20
N VAL A 104 0.98 -0.45 15.17
CA VAL A 104 2.16 -0.36 16.03
C VAL A 104 1.74 0.01 17.45
N THR A 105 2.15 -0.80 18.43
CA THR A 105 1.82 -0.55 19.84
C THR A 105 3.04 -0.30 20.72
N LYS A 106 4.26 -0.53 20.19
CA LYS A 106 5.51 -0.32 20.94
C LYS A 106 6.43 0.64 20.20
N PRO A 107 7.21 1.48 20.92
CA PRO A 107 8.18 2.36 20.29
C PRO A 107 9.39 1.60 19.73
N GLY A 108 10.16 2.26 18.86
CA GLY A 108 11.39 1.71 18.29
C GLY A 108 11.23 1.00 16.95
N LEU A 109 10.01 0.91 16.43
CA LEU A 109 9.73 0.38 15.10
C LEU A 109 9.78 1.48 14.04
N ASP A 110 9.69 1.09 12.76
CA ASP A 110 9.70 2.03 11.63
C ASP A 110 8.62 3.12 11.78
N GLN A 111 7.42 2.75 12.22
CA GLN A 111 6.31 3.67 12.43
C GLN A 111 6.09 3.97 13.91
N PRO A 112 5.63 5.17 14.25
CA PRO A 112 5.31 5.51 15.62
C PRO A 112 4.10 4.73 16.14
N VAL A 113 4.01 4.65 17.48
CA VAL A 113 2.87 4.02 18.15
C VAL A 113 1.56 4.64 17.68
N GLY A 114 0.58 3.80 17.38
CA GLY A 114 -0.74 4.20 16.90
C GLY A 114 -0.88 4.18 15.38
N ASN A 115 0.23 4.23 14.64
CA ASN A 115 0.18 4.17 13.18
C ASN A 115 -0.06 2.75 12.67
N ALA A 116 -0.66 2.66 11.49
CA ALA A 116 -0.69 1.41 10.74
C ALA A 116 0.73 0.96 10.40
N ALA A 117 0.97 -0.35 10.45
CA ALA A 117 2.26 -0.96 10.15
C ALA A 117 2.52 -1.00 8.63
N ILE A 118 2.47 0.16 8.02
CA ILE A 118 2.88 0.41 6.64
C ILE A 118 4.18 1.21 6.74
N ASN A 119 5.31 0.58 6.41
CA ASN A 119 6.62 1.19 6.62
C ASN A 119 6.85 2.39 5.70
N HIS A 120 7.89 3.17 5.98
CA HIS A 120 8.11 4.46 5.29
C HIS A 120 8.31 4.30 3.78
N VAL A 121 9.04 3.28 3.31
CA VAL A 121 9.25 3.07 1.88
C VAL A 121 7.95 2.74 1.14
N PRO A 122 7.12 1.77 1.59
CA PRO A 122 5.79 1.59 1.02
C PRO A 122 4.92 2.85 1.04
N ARG A 123 4.97 3.65 2.11
CA ARG A 123 4.25 4.93 2.17
C ARG A 123 4.73 5.92 1.11
N GLU A 124 6.03 6.01 0.91
CA GLU A 124 6.62 6.85 -0.13
C GLU A 124 6.23 6.36 -1.54
N MET A 125 6.23 5.05 -1.77
CA MET A 125 5.81 4.45 -3.03
C MET A 125 4.35 4.78 -3.35
N ILE A 126 3.46 4.56 -2.39
CA ILE A 126 2.02 4.87 -2.53
C ILE A 126 1.84 6.36 -2.84
N THR A 127 2.46 7.22 -2.06
CA THR A 127 2.36 8.68 -2.22
C THR A 127 2.84 9.11 -3.60
N LYS A 128 4.02 8.65 -4.02
CA LYS A 128 4.60 8.97 -5.33
C LYS A 128 3.66 8.57 -6.48
N GLU A 129 3.19 7.33 -6.46
CA GLU A 129 2.37 6.78 -7.55
C GLU A 129 0.98 7.41 -7.61
N VAL A 130 0.37 7.67 -6.46
CA VAL A 130 -0.93 8.34 -6.39
C VAL A 130 -0.81 9.82 -6.77
N LEU A 131 0.24 10.52 -6.36
CA LEU A 131 0.51 11.90 -6.77
C LEU A 131 0.72 12.01 -8.27
N GLU A 132 1.37 11.04 -8.90
CA GLU A 132 1.53 11.00 -10.36
C GLU A 132 0.16 10.98 -11.07
N VAL A 133 -0.77 10.19 -10.57
CA VAL A 133 -2.16 10.16 -11.09
C VAL A 133 -2.86 11.49 -10.84
N CYS A 134 -2.73 12.06 -9.66
CA CYS A 134 -3.32 13.35 -9.33
C CYS A 134 -2.81 14.46 -10.24
N HIS A 135 -1.52 14.45 -10.52
CA HIS A 135 -0.90 15.42 -11.43
C HIS A 135 -1.40 15.24 -12.87
N LEU A 136 -1.48 13.99 -13.34
CA LEU A 136 -1.97 13.65 -14.67
C LEU A 136 -3.42 14.11 -14.89
N LEU A 137 -4.25 14.02 -13.86
CA LEU A 137 -5.69 14.30 -13.93
C LEU A 137 -6.09 15.63 -13.29
N ASP A 138 -5.12 16.50 -13.03
CA ASP A 138 -5.32 17.85 -12.46
C ASP A 138 -6.10 17.86 -11.13
N TYR A 139 -5.84 16.90 -10.25
CA TYR A 139 -6.46 16.86 -8.95
C TYR A 139 -5.52 17.41 -7.88
N GLN A 140 -5.98 18.37 -7.08
CA GLN A 140 -5.19 19.07 -6.05
C GLN A 140 -5.80 18.97 -4.63
N GLY A 141 -6.81 18.15 -4.45
CA GLY A 141 -7.47 17.94 -3.16
C GLY A 141 -6.81 16.85 -2.31
N ILE A 142 -7.53 16.44 -1.28
CA ILE A 142 -7.12 15.33 -0.42
C ILE A 142 -7.64 14.02 -0.99
N LEU A 143 -6.79 12.98 -1.01
CA LEU A 143 -7.19 11.59 -1.22
C LEU A 143 -6.83 10.77 0.01
N GLN A 144 -7.75 9.92 0.44
CA GLN A 144 -7.54 8.96 1.50
C GLN A 144 -7.25 7.60 0.88
N VAL A 145 -6.16 6.96 1.31
CA VAL A 145 -5.76 5.62 0.85
C VAL A 145 -5.76 4.69 2.05
N GLU A 146 -6.59 3.66 2.00
CA GLU A 146 -6.64 2.61 3.01
C GLU A 146 -6.15 1.30 2.41
N ILE A 147 -5.14 0.69 3.03
CA ILE A 147 -4.59 -0.60 2.62
C ILE A 147 -5.10 -1.68 3.56
N SER A 148 -5.69 -2.72 2.99
CA SER A 148 -6.21 -3.85 3.74
C SER A 148 -5.66 -5.15 3.15
N VAL A 149 -5.57 -6.18 4.00
CA VAL A 149 -5.16 -7.52 3.59
C VAL A 149 -6.13 -8.52 4.22
N PRO A 150 -7.14 -8.99 3.47
CA PRO A 150 -8.05 -10.00 3.99
C PRO A 150 -7.29 -11.23 4.50
N GLY A 151 -7.60 -11.67 5.71
CA GLY A 151 -6.87 -12.77 6.37
C GLY A 151 -5.54 -12.38 6.98
N GLY A 152 -5.16 -11.11 6.96
CA GLY A 152 -3.88 -10.64 7.48
C GLY A 152 -3.69 -10.87 8.98
N GLU A 153 -4.75 -10.87 9.76
CA GLU A 153 -4.70 -11.18 11.20
C GLU A 153 -4.19 -12.61 11.44
N GLU A 154 -4.69 -13.57 10.69
CA GLU A 154 -4.28 -14.97 10.78
C GLU A 154 -2.84 -15.15 10.27
N LEU A 155 -2.49 -14.51 9.16
CA LEU A 155 -1.12 -14.54 8.63
C LEU A 155 -0.12 -13.97 9.61
N ALA A 156 -0.47 -12.93 10.34
CA ALA A 156 0.40 -12.30 11.33
C ALA A 156 0.81 -13.24 12.46
N GLN A 157 0.00 -14.25 12.78
CA GLN A 157 0.34 -15.26 13.79
C GLN A 157 1.57 -16.09 13.39
N GLN A 158 1.86 -16.16 12.10
CA GLN A 158 3.02 -16.89 11.54
C GLN A 158 4.26 -15.96 11.42
N THR A 159 4.17 -14.73 11.90
CA THR A 159 5.23 -13.73 11.85
C THR A 159 5.67 -13.33 13.25
N PHE A 160 6.73 -12.53 13.34
CA PHE A 160 7.18 -11.97 14.61
C PHE A 160 6.38 -10.73 15.05
N ASN A 161 5.40 -10.29 14.27
CA ASN A 161 4.63 -9.08 14.54
C ASN A 161 4.03 -9.02 15.94
N PRO A 162 3.36 -10.09 16.46
CA PRO A 162 2.82 -10.03 17.82
C PRO A 162 3.88 -9.78 18.88
N ARG A 163 5.07 -10.36 18.72
CA ARG A 163 6.20 -10.17 19.65
C ARG A 163 6.82 -8.78 19.55
N LEU A 164 6.78 -8.19 18.36
CA LEU A 164 7.29 -6.84 18.12
C LEU A 164 6.32 -5.75 18.58
N GLY A 165 5.10 -6.12 18.95
CA GLY A 165 4.07 -5.16 19.35
C GLY A 165 3.27 -4.60 18.17
N ILE A 166 3.23 -5.32 17.06
CA ILE A 166 2.35 -5.03 15.93
C ILE A 166 1.13 -5.94 16.06
N VAL A 167 -0.03 -5.34 16.28
CA VAL A 167 -1.26 -6.04 16.64
C VAL A 167 -2.30 -5.92 15.54
N GLY A 168 -3.02 -7.00 15.27
CA GLY A 168 -4.19 -7.00 14.38
C GLY A 168 -3.90 -7.31 12.93
N GLY A 169 -2.65 -7.57 12.54
CA GLY A 169 -2.35 -7.93 11.17
C GLY A 169 -0.88 -7.91 10.81
N ILE A 170 -0.64 -8.02 9.52
CA ILE A 170 0.71 -8.02 8.95
C ILE A 170 1.25 -6.61 8.79
N SER A 171 2.55 -6.51 8.55
CA SER A 171 3.22 -5.28 8.16
C SER A 171 3.31 -5.19 6.63
N ILE A 172 3.13 -4.00 6.09
CA ILE A 172 3.38 -3.72 4.68
C ILE A 172 4.83 -3.28 4.55
N LEU A 173 5.64 -4.11 3.91
CA LEU A 173 7.09 -3.99 3.86
C LEU A 173 7.60 -3.88 2.42
N GLY A 174 8.87 -3.54 2.27
CA GLY A 174 9.61 -3.60 1.03
C GLY A 174 10.49 -2.37 0.80
N THR A 175 11.81 -2.53 0.95
CA THR A 175 12.77 -1.43 0.75
C THR A 175 13.16 -1.25 -0.70
N SER A 176 13.32 -2.35 -1.45
CA SER A 176 13.65 -2.32 -2.88
C SER A 176 12.42 -2.44 -3.79
N GLY A 177 11.28 -2.81 -3.23
CA GLY A 177 10.05 -3.15 -3.97
C GLY A 177 10.05 -4.56 -4.54
N ILE A 178 11.14 -5.27 -4.41
CA ILE A 178 11.34 -6.61 -4.96
C ILE A 178 11.70 -7.56 -3.82
N VAL A 179 11.07 -8.74 -3.82
CA VAL A 179 11.46 -9.81 -2.90
C VAL A 179 12.78 -10.39 -3.42
N GLU A 180 13.80 -10.29 -2.60
CA GLU A 180 15.10 -10.90 -2.89
C GLU A 180 15.23 -12.20 -2.10
N PRO A 181 15.66 -13.32 -2.73
CA PRO A 181 15.91 -14.53 -1.99
C PRO A 181 17.01 -14.29 -0.94
N MET A 182 16.89 -14.93 0.24
CA MET A 182 17.90 -14.84 1.27
C MET A 182 19.25 -15.27 0.70
N SER A 183 20.18 -14.30 0.58
CA SER A 183 21.54 -14.59 0.17
C SER A 183 22.25 -15.36 1.29
N ASN A 184 23.20 -16.24 0.92
CA ASN A 184 24.05 -16.91 1.90
C ASN A 184 24.78 -15.93 2.84
N GLN A 185 24.97 -14.71 2.38
CA GLN A 185 25.61 -13.65 3.14
C GLN A 185 24.69 -13.10 4.26
N ALA A 186 23.38 -13.03 4.02
CA ALA A 186 22.43 -12.64 5.08
C ALA A 186 22.33 -13.67 6.20
N ILE A 187 22.60 -14.95 5.92
CA ILE A 187 22.61 -16.02 6.90
C ILE A 187 23.91 -15.98 7.74
N LEU A 188 25.02 -15.52 7.16
CA LEU A 188 26.32 -15.42 7.84
C LEU A 188 26.44 -14.16 8.72
N ASP A 189 25.66 -13.12 8.46
CA ASP A 189 25.66 -11.86 9.21
C ASP A 189 24.69 -11.84 10.40
N THR A 190 24.04 -12.98 10.68
CA THR A 190 23.19 -13.16 11.87
C THR A 190 23.95 -13.95 12.98
#